data_1bd66ac0b08cb9a6faabfa2ef16ddb25
#
_entry.id   1bd66ac0b08cb9a6faabfa2ef16ddb25
#
_cell.length_a   1.000
_cell.length_b   1.000
_cell.length_c   1.000
_cell.angle_alpha   90.00
_cell.angle_beta   90.00
_cell.angle_gamma   90.00
#
_symmetry.space_group_name_H-M   'P 1'
#
loop_
_entity.id
_entity.type
_entity.pdbx_description
1 polymer ?
#
loop_
_entity_poly.entity_id
_entity_poly.type
_entity_poly.pdbx_seq_one_letter_code
_entity_poly.pdbx_strand_id
1 'polypeptide(L)'
;VSFLDRNQIIQGRPVGLTMDLSTVGSPYLSGLMDDFMHSDYQPLIQTSRFCPYTCTFCVSGKNRGKLRGYPIEQIKEELRYVSKKYADRPYHTMYLVDENFGILKRDVEIAEAIKKCKEDFGYPQSVSFYNDKRFTDTSRKVLEIVKDMTQYGVTLALQTENPESLKAINRRNVTEEEIDDAILWAKGIGLETSTELIFGLPYETKDNFIDVLDRSIKRGFD
;
A
#
# COMPACT_ATOMS: atom_id res chain seq x y z
N VAL A 1 -18.40 8.57 -13.40
CA VAL A 1 -17.58 9.73 -13.83
C VAL A 1 -18.54 10.87 -14.12
N SER A 2 -18.24 12.06 -13.59
CA SER A 2 -18.96 13.28 -13.94
C SER A 2 -18.00 14.18 -14.73
N PHE A 3 -18.48 14.86 -15.74
CA PHE A 3 -17.71 15.80 -16.54
C PHE A 3 -18.54 17.04 -16.88
N LEU A 4 -17.88 18.12 -17.21
CA LEU A 4 -18.53 19.37 -17.61
C LEU A 4 -18.65 19.42 -19.13
N ASP A 5 -19.86 19.55 -19.62
CA ASP A 5 -20.16 19.82 -21.03
C ASP A 5 -21.01 21.09 -21.16
N ARG A 6 -20.50 22.08 -21.85
CA ARG A 6 -21.16 23.38 -22.10
C ARG A 6 -21.81 23.98 -20.84
N ASN A 7 -21.05 24.06 -19.74
CA ASN A 7 -21.49 24.53 -18.42
C ASN A 7 -22.56 23.66 -17.71
N GLN A 8 -22.81 22.43 -18.19
CA GLN A 8 -23.67 21.48 -17.51
C GLN A 8 -22.85 20.31 -16.97
N ILE A 9 -23.13 19.90 -15.73
CA ILE A 9 -22.53 18.70 -15.15
C ILE A 9 -23.26 17.48 -15.70
N ILE A 10 -22.57 16.71 -16.52
CA ILE A 10 -23.06 15.44 -17.03
C ILE A 10 -22.60 14.32 -16.09
N GLN A 11 -23.53 13.61 -15.51
CA GLN A 11 -23.24 12.40 -14.72
C GLN A 11 -23.30 11.16 -15.60
N GLY A 12 -22.17 10.49 -15.75
CA GLY A 12 -22.11 9.16 -16.36
C GLY A 12 -22.76 8.11 -15.47
N ARG A 13 -23.22 7.01 -16.07
CA ARG A 13 -23.76 5.87 -15.32
C ARG A 13 -22.71 5.31 -14.36
N PRO A 14 -23.12 4.86 -13.16
CA PRO A 14 -22.20 4.13 -12.28
C PRO A 14 -21.62 2.92 -13.02
N VAL A 15 -20.30 2.79 -13.05
CA VAL A 15 -19.64 1.59 -13.55
C VAL A 15 -19.77 0.50 -12.47
N GLY A 16 -20.15 -0.71 -12.88
CA GLY A 16 -20.25 -1.84 -11.95
C GLY A 16 -18.91 -2.10 -11.22
N LEU A 17 -18.99 -2.44 -9.93
CA LEU A 17 -17.82 -2.74 -9.09
C LEU A 17 -17.06 -4.02 -9.51
N THR A 18 -17.52 -4.69 -10.56
CA THR A 18 -16.99 -5.98 -11.06
C THR A 18 -16.22 -5.86 -12.37
N MET A 19 -15.81 -4.65 -12.76
CA MET A 19 -15.05 -4.47 -14.01
C MET A 19 -13.78 -5.31 -14.00
N ASP A 20 -13.55 -6.03 -15.07
CA ASP A 20 -12.28 -6.75 -15.31
C ASP A 20 -11.16 -5.73 -15.53
N LEU A 21 -10.12 -5.78 -14.69
CA LEU A 21 -9.00 -4.84 -14.79
C LEU A 21 -8.10 -5.10 -16.00
N SER A 22 -8.23 -6.26 -16.65
CA SER A 22 -7.52 -6.54 -17.91
C SER A 22 -7.99 -5.67 -19.07
N THR A 23 -9.21 -5.11 -18.97
CA THR A 23 -9.78 -4.20 -19.97
C THR A 23 -9.38 -2.75 -19.76
N VAL A 24 -8.65 -2.45 -18.67
CA VAL A 24 -8.20 -1.10 -18.34
C VAL A 24 -6.79 -0.90 -18.89
N GLY A 25 -6.67 -0.04 -19.90
CA GLY A 25 -5.37 0.32 -20.45
C GLY A 25 -4.49 1.09 -19.45
N SER A 26 -3.18 0.94 -19.59
CA SER A 26 -2.21 1.67 -18.80
C SER A 26 -2.08 3.13 -19.27
N PRO A 27 -2.20 4.12 -18.39
CA PRO A 27 -1.95 5.50 -18.74
C PRO A 27 -0.46 5.77 -19.05
N TYR A 28 0.44 4.99 -18.45
CA TYR A 28 1.88 5.08 -18.72
C TYR A 28 2.21 4.51 -20.10
N LEU A 29 1.80 3.27 -20.38
CA LEU A 29 2.12 2.60 -21.65
C LEU A 29 1.45 3.23 -22.86
N SER A 30 0.33 3.93 -22.66
CA SER A 30 -0.33 4.71 -23.71
C SER A 30 0.33 6.06 -23.98
N GLY A 31 1.34 6.47 -23.20
CA GLY A 31 2.00 7.77 -23.31
C GLY A 31 1.22 8.95 -22.73
N LEU A 32 0.02 8.74 -22.17
CA LEU A 32 -0.80 9.80 -21.57
C LEU A 32 -0.12 10.52 -20.40
N MET A 33 0.82 9.85 -19.73
CA MET A 33 1.54 10.41 -18.59
C MET A 33 2.88 11.04 -18.97
N ASP A 34 3.31 10.99 -20.23
CA ASP A 34 4.66 11.41 -20.63
C ASP A 34 4.96 12.88 -20.31
N ASP A 35 3.98 13.76 -20.52
CA ASP A 35 4.11 15.18 -20.21
C ASP A 35 4.24 15.48 -18.70
N PHE A 36 3.89 14.52 -17.85
CA PHE A 36 4.00 14.63 -16.40
C PHE A 36 5.23 13.92 -15.83
N MET A 37 5.94 13.13 -16.63
CA MET A 37 7.11 12.36 -16.19
C MET A 37 8.39 13.19 -16.26
N HIS A 38 8.42 14.31 -15.55
CA HIS A 38 9.58 15.20 -15.43
C HIS A 38 9.89 15.52 -13.96
N SER A 39 10.85 16.41 -13.70
CA SER A 39 11.53 16.58 -12.41
C SER A 39 10.63 16.80 -11.19
N ASP A 40 9.46 17.39 -11.35
CA ASP A 40 8.65 17.86 -10.22
C ASP A 40 7.60 16.82 -9.76
N TYR A 41 7.45 15.71 -10.50
CA TYR A 41 6.45 14.68 -10.19
C TYR A 41 7.09 13.34 -9.87
N GLN A 42 6.46 12.62 -8.97
CA GLN A 42 6.83 11.25 -8.61
C GLN A 42 5.81 10.28 -9.19
N PRO A 43 6.24 9.13 -9.69
CA PRO A 43 5.32 8.17 -10.30
C PRO A 43 4.50 7.45 -9.23
N LEU A 44 3.21 7.30 -9.52
CA LEU A 44 2.26 6.54 -8.73
C LEU A 44 1.84 5.31 -9.53
N ILE A 45 2.14 4.13 -9.06
CA ILE A 45 1.76 2.86 -9.71
C ILE A 45 0.75 2.13 -8.83
N GLN A 46 -0.34 1.69 -9.44
CA GLN A 46 -1.35 0.88 -8.78
C GLN A 46 -1.35 -0.53 -9.38
N THR A 47 -1.05 -1.54 -8.56
CA THR A 47 -0.98 -2.94 -9.03
C THR A 47 -2.27 -3.70 -8.78
N SER A 48 -3.06 -3.24 -7.80
CA SER A 48 -4.35 -3.82 -7.43
C SER A 48 -5.36 -2.77 -7.03
N ARG A 49 -6.62 -3.13 -7.03
CA ARG A 49 -7.72 -2.27 -6.56
C ARG A 49 -8.49 -2.94 -5.45
N PHE A 50 -8.87 -2.14 -4.47
CA PHE A 50 -9.67 -2.43 -3.29
C PHE A 50 -8.94 -3.21 -2.20
N CYS A 51 -9.40 -2.96 -0.98
CA CYS A 51 -8.98 -3.63 0.23
C CYS A 51 -9.98 -4.75 0.56
N PRO A 52 -9.57 -5.96 0.91
CA PRO A 52 -10.48 -7.04 1.30
C PRO A 52 -11.05 -6.85 2.71
N TYR A 53 -10.48 -5.93 3.48
CA TYR A 53 -10.93 -5.64 4.84
C TYR A 53 -12.13 -4.69 4.84
N THR A 54 -12.97 -4.79 5.88
CA THR A 54 -14.24 -4.07 5.97
C THR A 54 -14.29 -3.12 7.17
N CYS A 55 -13.13 -2.54 7.53
CA CYS A 55 -13.04 -1.59 8.63
C CYS A 55 -14.00 -0.41 8.43
N THR A 56 -14.86 -0.14 9.41
CA THR A 56 -15.97 0.81 9.26
C THR A 56 -15.54 2.28 9.23
N PHE A 57 -14.37 2.60 9.75
CA PHE A 57 -13.78 3.93 9.70
C PHE A 57 -13.10 4.25 8.36
N CYS A 58 -12.80 3.21 7.57
CA CYS A 58 -12.02 3.35 6.34
C CYS A 58 -12.92 3.51 5.12
N VAL A 59 -12.62 4.50 4.28
CA VAL A 59 -13.38 4.73 3.04
C VAL A 59 -13.04 3.70 1.95
N SER A 60 -11.89 3.04 2.05
CA SER A 60 -11.40 2.07 1.05
C SER A 60 -12.05 0.69 1.17
N GLY A 61 -12.45 0.27 2.39
CA GLY A 61 -12.96 -1.08 2.65
C GLY A 61 -14.45 -1.27 2.41
N LYS A 62 -15.27 -0.24 2.59
CA LYS A 62 -16.72 -0.39 2.63
C LYS A 62 -17.36 -0.31 1.23
N ASN A 63 -18.03 -1.39 0.81
CA ASN A 63 -18.86 -1.46 -0.41
C ASN A 63 -18.13 -1.16 -1.74
N ARG A 64 -16.82 -1.39 -1.83
CA ARG A 64 -16.03 -1.08 -3.02
C ARG A 64 -15.74 -2.26 -3.94
N GLY A 65 -16.19 -3.45 -3.59
CA GLY A 65 -15.98 -4.66 -4.38
C GLY A 65 -14.88 -5.57 -3.84
N LYS A 66 -14.45 -6.53 -4.65
CA LYS A 66 -13.41 -7.51 -4.28
C LYS A 66 -12.02 -7.00 -4.67
N LEU A 67 -11.01 -7.33 -3.87
CA LEU A 67 -9.60 -7.14 -4.24
C LEU A 67 -9.31 -7.80 -5.59
N ARG A 68 -8.73 -7.05 -6.53
CA ARG A 68 -8.39 -7.49 -7.88
C ARG A 68 -7.07 -6.89 -8.32
N GLY A 69 -6.22 -7.70 -8.93
CA GLY A 69 -4.98 -7.24 -9.53
C GLY A 69 -5.14 -6.89 -11.02
N TYR A 70 -4.40 -5.90 -11.48
CA TYR A 70 -4.17 -5.70 -12.91
C TYR A 70 -3.37 -6.89 -13.48
N PRO A 71 -3.38 -7.14 -14.78
CA PRO A 71 -2.52 -8.16 -15.39
C PRO A 71 -1.05 -7.94 -14.99
N ILE A 72 -0.39 -9.00 -14.55
CA ILE A 72 0.96 -8.86 -13.99
C ILE A 72 1.97 -8.41 -15.04
N GLU A 73 1.82 -8.85 -16.27
CA GLU A 73 2.70 -8.44 -17.36
C GLU A 73 2.53 -6.95 -17.69
N GLN A 74 1.30 -6.42 -17.64
CA GLN A 74 1.06 -4.98 -17.76
C GLN A 74 1.80 -4.20 -16.68
N ILE A 75 1.74 -4.66 -15.42
CA ILE A 75 2.45 -4.01 -14.30
C ILE A 75 3.96 -4.04 -14.51
N LYS A 76 4.52 -5.18 -14.94
CA LYS A 76 5.96 -5.27 -15.24
C LYS A 76 6.39 -4.32 -16.37
N GLU A 77 5.57 -4.21 -17.39
CA GLU A 77 5.83 -3.28 -18.50
C GLU A 77 5.75 -1.82 -18.03
N GLU A 78 4.75 -1.47 -17.20
CA GLU A 78 4.64 -0.14 -16.59
C GLU A 78 5.86 0.19 -15.73
N LEU A 79 6.27 -0.73 -14.86
CA LEU A 79 7.46 -0.57 -14.01
C LEU A 79 8.72 -0.30 -14.86
N ARG A 80 8.93 -1.07 -15.91
CA ARG A 80 10.07 -0.88 -16.84
C ARG A 80 9.98 0.46 -17.57
N TYR A 81 8.80 0.81 -18.09
CA TYR A 81 8.58 2.06 -18.79
C TYR A 81 8.89 3.27 -17.90
N VAL A 82 8.29 3.29 -16.70
CA VAL A 82 8.50 4.34 -15.72
C VAL A 82 9.97 4.40 -15.31
N SER A 83 10.58 3.27 -14.98
CA SER A 83 11.98 3.21 -14.53
C SER A 83 12.94 3.73 -15.59
N LYS A 84 12.70 3.42 -16.85
CA LYS A 84 13.50 3.96 -17.96
C LYS A 84 13.36 5.47 -18.10
N LYS A 85 12.15 6.01 -17.90
CA LYS A 85 11.88 7.48 -17.97
C LYS A 85 12.49 8.26 -16.79
N TYR A 86 12.66 7.59 -15.64
CA TYR A 86 13.23 8.21 -14.42
C TYR A 86 14.70 7.80 -14.17
N ALA A 87 15.36 7.15 -15.09
CA ALA A 87 16.74 6.67 -14.93
C ALA A 87 17.75 7.81 -14.61
N ASP A 88 17.52 9.01 -15.11
CA ASP A 88 18.30 10.22 -14.82
C ASP A 88 17.89 10.94 -13.53
N ARG A 89 16.88 10.44 -12.81
CA ARG A 89 16.31 11.02 -11.58
C ARG A 89 16.14 9.96 -10.49
N PRO A 90 17.20 9.25 -10.11
CA PRO A 90 17.11 8.07 -9.25
C PRO A 90 16.62 8.40 -7.82
N TYR A 91 16.70 9.64 -7.37
CA TYR A 91 16.25 10.09 -6.06
C TYR A 91 14.73 10.23 -5.93
N HIS A 92 13.97 10.17 -7.02
CA HIS A 92 12.50 10.16 -6.95
C HIS A 92 12.00 8.83 -6.39
N THR A 93 11.09 8.92 -5.41
CA THR A 93 10.45 7.73 -4.85
C THR A 93 9.41 7.19 -5.82
N MET A 94 9.40 5.89 -6.05
CA MET A 94 8.28 5.21 -6.70
C MET A 94 7.23 4.85 -5.65
N TYR A 95 6.00 5.34 -5.85
CA TYR A 95 4.89 5.03 -4.95
C TYR A 95 4.03 3.91 -5.53
N LEU A 96 3.88 2.81 -4.77
CA LEU A 96 2.83 1.84 -5.02
C LEU A 96 1.61 2.26 -4.18
N VAL A 97 0.55 2.64 -4.87
CA VAL A 97 -0.65 3.20 -4.22
C VAL A 97 -1.75 2.15 -3.99
N ASP A 98 -1.35 0.91 -3.85
CA ASP A 98 -2.21 -0.18 -3.42
C ASP A 98 -2.59 0.01 -1.94
N GLU A 99 -3.81 -0.36 -1.59
CA GLU A 99 -4.28 -0.25 -0.20
C GLU A 99 -3.63 -1.27 0.76
N ASN A 100 -3.04 -2.34 0.23
CA ASN A 100 -2.29 -3.37 0.98
C ASN A 100 -1.37 -4.12 0.01
N PHE A 101 -0.17 -3.67 -0.20
CA PHE A 101 0.83 -4.39 -1.00
C PHE A 101 1.44 -5.53 -0.18
N GLY A 102 1.68 -6.67 -0.79
CA GLY A 102 2.13 -7.89 -0.10
C GLY A 102 0.99 -8.79 0.37
N ILE A 103 -0.27 -8.49 0.03
CA ILE A 103 -1.42 -9.36 0.35
C ILE A 103 -1.61 -10.47 -0.70
N LEU A 104 -1.31 -10.20 -1.96
CA LEU A 104 -1.42 -11.16 -3.05
C LEU A 104 -0.08 -11.89 -3.27
N LYS A 105 -0.10 -13.19 -3.46
CA LYS A 105 1.13 -13.98 -3.72
C LYS A 105 1.96 -13.42 -4.90
N ARG A 106 1.30 -12.83 -5.90
CA ARG A 106 1.93 -12.20 -7.05
C ARG A 106 2.72 -10.93 -6.72
N ASP A 107 2.49 -10.34 -5.55
CA ASP A 107 3.19 -9.12 -5.13
C ASP A 107 4.69 -9.37 -4.92
N VAL A 108 5.07 -10.61 -4.63
CA VAL A 108 6.48 -11.04 -4.61
C VAL A 108 7.12 -10.85 -5.99
N GLU A 109 6.45 -11.30 -7.06
CA GLU A 109 6.93 -11.16 -8.42
C GLU A 109 7.00 -9.69 -8.88
N ILE A 110 6.09 -8.84 -8.37
CA ILE A 110 6.12 -7.39 -8.60
C ILE A 110 7.33 -6.76 -7.88
N ALA A 111 7.59 -7.16 -6.64
CA ALA A 111 8.76 -6.71 -5.88
C ALA A 111 10.08 -7.09 -6.57
N GLU A 112 10.17 -8.31 -7.12
CA GLU A 112 11.31 -8.76 -7.94
C GLU A 112 11.46 -7.90 -9.20
N ALA A 113 10.35 -7.57 -9.88
CA ALA A 113 10.37 -6.70 -11.04
C ALA A 113 10.85 -5.28 -10.70
N ILE A 114 10.46 -4.73 -9.55
CA ILE A 114 10.95 -3.43 -9.06
C ILE A 114 12.46 -3.48 -8.81
N LYS A 115 12.93 -4.51 -8.10
CA LYS A 115 14.37 -4.72 -7.86
C LYS A 115 15.14 -4.81 -9.17
N LYS A 116 14.62 -5.57 -10.12
CA LYS A 116 15.25 -5.68 -11.44
C LYS A 116 15.26 -4.35 -12.21
N CYS A 117 14.23 -3.54 -12.09
CA CYS A 117 14.24 -2.19 -12.67
C CYS A 117 15.35 -1.32 -12.08
N LYS A 118 15.60 -1.40 -10.77
CA LYS A 118 16.74 -0.72 -10.12
C LYS A 118 18.07 -1.19 -10.67
N GLU A 119 18.22 -2.50 -10.88
CA GLU A 119 19.44 -3.08 -11.45
C GLU A 119 19.67 -2.65 -12.91
N ASP A 120 18.61 -2.67 -13.73
CA ASP A 120 18.68 -2.39 -15.17
C ASP A 120 18.80 -0.89 -15.49
N PHE A 121 18.15 0.01 -14.68
CA PHE A 121 17.99 1.42 -14.99
C PHE A 121 18.50 2.37 -13.89
N GLY A 122 18.93 1.86 -12.75
CA GLY A 122 19.28 2.67 -11.59
C GLY A 122 18.08 3.30 -10.86
N TYR A 123 16.86 2.99 -11.23
CA TYR A 123 15.62 3.49 -10.66
C TYR A 123 14.61 2.33 -10.45
N PRO A 124 13.84 2.35 -9.32
CA PRO A 124 13.82 3.33 -8.23
C PRO A 124 14.93 3.11 -7.19
N GLN A 125 15.46 4.18 -6.61
CA GLN A 125 16.32 4.10 -5.42
C GLN A 125 15.50 3.94 -4.14
N SER A 126 14.27 4.47 -4.13
CA SER A 126 13.34 4.39 -3.04
C SER A 126 11.96 3.98 -3.54
N VAL A 127 11.31 3.06 -2.82
CA VAL A 127 9.92 2.63 -3.04
C VAL A 127 9.12 2.82 -1.76
N SER A 128 7.90 3.35 -1.91
CA SER A 128 6.96 3.56 -0.82
C SER A 128 5.67 2.81 -1.08
N PHE A 129 5.17 2.10 -0.08
CA PHE A 129 3.89 1.38 -0.14
C PHE A 129 3.36 1.11 1.27
N TYR A 130 2.06 0.86 1.35
CA TYR A 130 1.43 0.33 2.56
C TYR A 130 1.41 -1.19 2.49
N ASN A 131 2.09 -1.85 3.44
CA ASN A 131 2.10 -3.30 3.51
C ASN A 131 0.79 -3.88 4.04
N ASP A 132 0.55 -5.18 3.80
CA ASP A 132 -0.62 -5.89 4.30
C ASP A 132 -0.71 -5.85 5.83
N LYS A 133 -1.92 -5.60 6.33
CA LYS A 133 -2.23 -5.46 7.77
C LYS A 133 -1.99 -6.71 8.59
N ARG A 134 -1.98 -7.88 7.96
CA ARG A 134 -1.74 -9.17 8.62
C ARG A 134 -0.29 -9.56 8.70
N PHE A 135 0.56 -8.88 7.97
CA PHE A 135 1.98 -9.15 7.93
C PHE A 135 2.31 -10.63 7.65
N THR A 136 1.81 -11.14 6.54
CA THR A 136 1.93 -12.53 6.11
C THR A 136 3.34 -12.87 5.60
N ASP A 137 3.62 -14.15 5.35
CA ASP A 137 4.85 -14.60 4.68
C ASP A 137 5.07 -13.90 3.32
N THR A 138 3.99 -13.56 2.62
CA THR A 138 4.07 -12.79 1.37
C THR A 138 4.59 -11.38 1.63
N SER A 139 4.09 -10.71 2.67
CA SER A 139 4.58 -9.38 3.08
C SER A 139 6.06 -9.42 3.48
N ARG A 140 6.49 -10.45 4.21
CA ARG A 140 7.91 -10.66 4.58
C ARG A 140 8.79 -10.80 3.35
N LYS A 141 8.42 -11.68 2.41
CA LYS A 141 9.17 -11.88 1.15
C LYS A 141 9.28 -10.60 0.33
N VAL A 142 8.18 -9.85 0.20
CA VAL A 142 8.20 -8.54 -0.48
C VAL A 142 9.21 -7.61 0.16
N LEU A 143 9.14 -7.44 1.49
CA LEU A 143 10.03 -6.55 2.23
C LEU A 143 11.50 -7.01 2.17
N GLU A 144 11.79 -8.31 2.24
CA GLU A 144 13.14 -8.85 2.06
C GLU A 144 13.74 -8.47 0.68
N ILE A 145 12.92 -8.53 -0.39
CA ILE A 145 13.36 -8.18 -1.74
C ILE A 145 13.67 -6.69 -1.85
N VAL A 146 12.84 -5.82 -1.24
CA VAL A 146 12.95 -4.37 -1.39
C VAL A 146 13.57 -3.67 -0.17
N LYS A 147 14.12 -4.39 0.80
CA LYS A 147 14.60 -3.82 2.08
C LYS A 147 15.57 -2.64 1.93
N ASP A 148 16.43 -2.70 0.92
CA ASP A 148 17.41 -1.64 0.63
C ASP A 148 16.81 -0.47 -0.18
N MET A 149 15.50 -0.50 -0.41
CA MET A 149 14.75 0.52 -1.17
C MET A 149 13.51 1.01 -0.42
N THR A 150 13.04 0.30 0.62
CA THR A 150 11.82 0.71 1.33
C THR A 150 12.06 1.97 2.16
N GLN A 151 11.10 2.90 2.09
CA GLN A 151 11.20 4.19 2.76
C GLN A 151 10.75 4.14 4.22
N TYR A 152 9.80 3.28 4.55
CA TYR A 152 9.11 3.30 5.86
C TYR A 152 9.26 2.01 6.66
N GLY A 153 10.05 1.04 6.19
CA GLY A 153 10.19 -0.23 6.92
C GLY A 153 8.87 -1.01 7.01
N VAL A 154 8.55 -1.51 8.19
CA VAL A 154 7.36 -2.32 8.47
C VAL A 154 6.33 -1.52 9.27
N THR A 155 5.16 -1.29 8.71
CA THR A 155 4.05 -0.66 9.42
C THR A 155 3.02 -1.71 9.85
N LEU A 156 2.83 -1.88 11.16
CA LEU A 156 1.78 -2.70 11.74
C LEU A 156 0.65 -1.79 12.25
N ALA A 157 -0.29 -1.46 11.38
CA ALA A 157 -1.38 -0.52 11.68
C ALA A 157 -2.39 -1.12 12.68
N LEU A 158 -2.14 -1.04 13.98
CA LEU A 158 -2.99 -1.60 15.04
C LEU A 158 -4.31 -0.84 15.19
N GLN A 159 -4.28 0.47 15.01
CA GLN A 159 -5.38 1.42 15.19
C GLN A 159 -5.84 1.56 16.66
N THR A 160 -6.11 0.48 17.34
CA THR A 160 -6.41 0.31 18.76
C THR A 160 -6.19 -1.14 19.16
N GLU A 161 -6.01 -1.40 20.45
CA GLU A 161 -6.03 -2.76 21.02
C GLU A 161 -7.28 -2.98 21.91
N ASN A 162 -8.18 -2.00 22.02
CA ASN A 162 -9.42 -2.14 22.76
C ASN A 162 -10.38 -3.11 22.05
N PRO A 163 -10.78 -4.26 22.66
CA PRO A 163 -11.61 -5.27 22.00
C PRO A 163 -13.00 -4.77 21.60
N GLU A 164 -13.61 -3.87 22.38
CA GLU A 164 -14.93 -3.31 22.07
C GLU A 164 -14.83 -2.35 20.87
N SER A 165 -13.79 -1.53 20.83
CA SER A 165 -13.48 -0.67 19.68
C SER A 165 -13.23 -1.49 18.43
N LEU A 166 -12.38 -2.52 18.51
CA LEU A 166 -12.10 -3.43 17.37
C LEU A 166 -13.37 -4.07 16.82
N LYS A 167 -14.25 -4.53 17.71
CA LYS A 167 -15.55 -5.09 17.32
C LYS A 167 -16.43 -4.05 16.64
N ALA A 168 -16.50 -2.85 17.19
CA ALA A 168 -17.34 -1.75 16.65
C ALA A 168 -16.86 -1.28 15.27
N ILE A 169 -15.55 -1.27 15.04
CA ILE A 169 -14.95 -0.88 13.76
C ILE A 169 -14.80 -2.05 12.76
N ASN A 170 -15.35 -3.21 13.12
CA ASN A 170 -15.26 -4.43 12.30
C ASN A 170 -13.82 -4.77 11.88
N ARG A 171 -12.91 -4.77 12.85
CA ARG A 171 -11.49 -5.03 12.62
C ARG A 171 -10.98 -6.16 13.51
N ARG A 172 -10.14 -6.99 12.95
CA ARG A 172 -9.33 -7.97 13.66
C ARG A 172 -7.86 -7.62 13.48
N ASN A 173 -7.18 -7.36 14.58
CA ASN A 173 -5.73 -7.18 14.59
C ASN A 173 -4.99 -8.53 14.53
N VAL A 174 -3.70 -8.45 14.26
CA VAL A 174 -2.75 -9.53 14.54
C VAL A 174 -2.64 -9.75 16.05
N THR A 175 -2.23 -10.94 16.48
CA THR A 175 -2.04 -11.26 17.90
C THR A 175 -0.79 -10.58 18.45
N GLU A 176 -0.65 -10.56 19.78
CA GLU A 176 0.55 -10.01 20.43
C GLU A 176 1.81 -10.74 20.01
N GLU A 177 1.76 -12.07 19.94
CA GLU A 177 2.86 -12.91 19.49
C GLU A 177 3.23 -12.62 18.02
N GLU A 178 2.24 -12.39 17.16
CA GLU A 178 2.47 -12.01 15.76
C GLU A 178 3.11 -10.63 15.64
N ILE A 179 2.75 -9.67 16.53
CA ILE A 179 3.38 -8.34 16.58
C ILE A 179 4.85 -8.47 17.00
N ASP A 180 5.10 -9.17 18.11
CA ASP A 180 6.45 -9.34 18.66
C ASP A 180 7.38 -10.06 17.66
N ASP A 181 6.87 -11.10 17.00
CA ASP A 181 7.58 -11.82 15.94
C ASP A 181 7.87 -10.93 14.72
N ALA A 182 6.92 -10.09 14.32
CA ALA A 182 7.12 -9.15 13.22
C ALA A 182 8.19 -8.07 13.54
N ILE A 183 8.18 -7.53 14.75
CA ILE A 183 9.18 -6.57 15.22
C ILE A 183 10.57 -7.21 15.26
N LEU A 184 10.67 -8.41 15.85
CA LEU A 184 11.94 -9.14 15.93
C LEU A 184 12.50 -9.47 14.54
N TRP A 185 11.63 -9.93 13.66
CA TRP A 185 11.99 -10.23 12.27
C TRP A 185 12.49 -8.98 11.53
N ALA A 186 11.76 -7.86 11.62
CA ALA A 186 12.12 -6.61 10.96
C ALA A 186 13.50 -6.11 11.42
N LYS A 187 13.76 -6.10 12.74
CA LYS A 187 15.06 -5.76 13.33
C LYS A 187 16.16 -6.71 12.85
N GLY A 188 15.85 -8.00 12.70
CA GLY A 188 16.80 -9.01 12.21
C GLY A 188 17.31 -8.76 10.79
N ILE A 189 16.52 -8.07 9.95
CA ILE A 189 16.91 -7.71 8.58
C ILE A 189 17.22 -6.22 8.39
N GLY A 190 17.26 -5.44 9.49
CA GLY A 190 17.64 -4.03 9.51
C GLY A 190 16.54 -3.07 9.06
N LEU A 191 15.26 -3.45 9.21
CA LEU A 191 14.13 -2.56 8.96
C LEU A 191 13.57 -1.96 10.25
N GLU A 192 13.22 -0.68 10.19
CA GLU A 192 12.47 0.00 11.24
C GLU A 192 11.02 -0.51 11.29
N THR A 193 10.39 -0.36 12.44
CA THR A 193 9.00 -0.75 12.67
C THR A 193 8.18 0.42 13.16
N SER A 194 6.98 0.54 12.65
CA SER A 194 6.04 1.58 13.06
C SER A 194 4.64 1.02 13.30
N THR A 195 3.85 1.74 14.10
CA THR A 195 2.42 1.46 14.25
C THR A 195 1.58 2.71 14.05
N GLU A 196 0.37 2.52 13.59
CA GLU A 196 -0.63 3.58 13.46
C GLU A 196 -1.73 3.36 14.50
N LEU A 197 -2.05 4.38 15.27
CA LEU A 197 -3.12 4.38 16.26
C LEU A 197 -4.13 5.46 15.92
N ILE A 198 -5.43 5.19 16.17
CA ILE A 198 -6.51 6.15 15.96
C ILE A 198 -7.11 6.53 17.31
N PHE A 199 -7.03 7.80 17.65
CA PHE A 199 -7.72 8.36 18.82
C PHE A 199 -9.18 8.67 18.48
N GLY A 200 -10.11 8.35 19.41
CA GLY A 200 -11.52 8.70 19.30
C GLY A 200 -12.36 7.68 18.54
N LEU A 201 -11.91 6.43 18.43
CA LEU A 201 -12.74 5.34 17.97
C LEU A 201 -13.93 5.07 18.94
N PRO A 202 -15.04 4.48 18.47
CA PRO A 202 -16.12 4.06 19.37
C PRO A 202 -15.59 3.20 20.51
N TYR A 203 -16.05 3.46 21.73
CA TYR A 203 -15.63 2.80 22.99
C TYR A 203 -14.16 3.04 23.39
N GLU A 204 -13.41 3.85 22.65
CA GLU A 204 -12.06 4.26 23.05
C GLU A 204 -12.14 5.38 24.09
N THR A 205 -11.45 5.19 25.21
CA THR A 205 -11.26 6.25 26.22
C THR A 205 -9.87 6.85 26.09
N LYS A 206 -9.65 8.00 26.66
CA LYS A 206 -8.32 8.61 26.74
C LYS A 206 -7.31 7.67 27.41
N ASP A 207 -7.72 7.01 28.49
CA ASP A 207 -6.83 6.12 29.25
C ASP A 207 -6.48 4.87 28.42
N ASN A 208 -7.46 4.26 27.74
CA ASN A 208 -7.19 3.16 26.82
C ASN A 208 -6.19 3.55 25.70
N PHE A 209 -6.35 4.74 25.14
CA PHE A 209 -5.44 5.22 24.09
C PHE A 209 -4.02 5.42 24.62
N ILE A 210 -3.88 6.01 25.84
CA ILE A 210 -2.57 6.19 26.49
C ILE A 210 -1.93 4.83 26.78
N ASP A 211 -2.71 3.85 27.28
CA ASP A 211 -2.22 2.50 27.53
C ASP A 211 -1.70 1.80 26.27
N VAL A 212 -2.42 1.92 25.14
CA VAL A 212 -1.99 1.36 23.87
C VAL A 212 -0.71 2.03 23.38
N LEU A 213 -0.62 3.34 23.51
CA LEU A 213 0.59 4.10 23.13
C LEU A 213 1.80 3.65 23.98
N ASP A 214 1.63 3.55 25.30
CA ASP A 214 2.70 3.11 26.22
C ASP A 214 3.14 1.66 25.93
N ARG A 215 2.19 0.77 25.67
CA ARG A 215 2.50 -0.62 25.26
C ARG A 215 3.24 -0.68 23.92
N SER A 216 2.84 0.14 22.96
CA SER A 216 3.51 0.21 21.64
C SER A 216 4.98 0.64 21.79
N ILE A 217 5.24 1.66 22.63
CA ILE A 217 6.61 2.11 22.93
C ILE A 217 7.40 0.99 23.62
N LYS A 218 6.82 0.32 24.62
CA LYS A 218 7.48 -0.76 25.38
C LYS A 218 7.77 -1.99 24.53
N ARG A 219 6.95 -2.28 23.53
CA ARG A 219 7.21 -3.36 22.55
C ARG A 219 8.38 -3.06 21.63
N GLY A 220 8.79 -1.81 21.54
CA GLY A 220 9.95 -1.38 20.79
C GLY A 220 9.67 -1.16 19.31
N PHE A 221 8.51 -0.61 18.99
CA PHE A 221 8.35 0.13 17.74
C PHE A 221 9.32 1.32 17.72
N ASP A 222 9.88 1.61 16.55
CA ASP A 222 10.87 2.67 16.36
C ASP A 222 10.26 4.07 16.32
#